data_5413ac527b7826f9d169490feb0a3b2f
#
_entry.id   5413ac527b7826f9d169490feb0a3b2f
#
_cell.length_a   1.000
_cell.length_b   1.000
_cell.length_c   1.000
_cell.angle_alpha   90.00
_cell.angle_beta   90.00
_cell.angle_gamma   90.00
#
_symmetry.space_group_name_H-M   'P 1'
#
loop_
_entity.id
_entity.type
_entity.pdbx_description
1 polymer ?
#
loop_
_entity_poly.entity_id
_entity_poly.type
_entity_poly.pdbx_seq_one_letter_code
_entity_poly.pdbx_strand_id
1 'polypeptide(L)'
;VLFNPLLSRQNIPGFFRAGFTLVLSAFTYSVTGGRVEPPSGVLPLAGALLLEVVLGLVLGLVVHFFLYIPQMAGLTIDTQMGMTMSQIYDAGSQANMSVTGTLINTLMILLFFAANGHHTLIRIMITSGEVVRYGGISIGNDVTNLALELFIQCTVLAVKLCMPILAAELIGQLGMGVLMKVIPQINVFSINIELKVIIGLALLLMLMLPISEFLLEAERMMLSSLHDMLLLMAS
;
A
#
# COMPACT_ATOMS: atom_id res chain seq x y z
N VAL A 1 -11.67 9.83 2.87
CA VAL A 1 -10.70 10.70 2.19
C VAL A 1 -9.48 10.96 3.07
N LEU A 2 -9.67 11.39 4.31
CA LEU A 2 -8.57 11.78 5.21
C LEU A 2 -7.62 10.62 5.55
N PHE A 3 -8.16 9.42 5.73
CA PHE A 3 -7.38 8.22 6.10
C PHE A 3 -6.89 7.42 4.89
N ASN A 4 -7.31 7.79 3.67
CA ASN A 4 -6.88 7.07 2.47
C ASN A 4 -5.51 7.57 2.01
N PRO A 5 -4.45 6.74 2.01
CA PRO A 5 -3.09 7.15 1.69
C PRO A 5 -2.89 7.58 0.23
N LEU A 6 -3.78 7.19 -0.69
CA LEU A 6 -3.76 7.63 -2.09
C LEU A 6 -4.24 9.09 -2.22
N LEU A 7 -5.24 9.48 -1.43
CA LEU A 7 -5.85 10.81 -1.47
C LEU A 7 -5.26 11.77 -0.43
N SER A 8 -4.60 11.25 0.60
CA SER A 8 -4.02 12.00 1.73
C SER A 8 -2.51 12.18 1.64
N ARG A 9 -1.92 12.16 0.43
CA ARG A 9 -0.48 12.38 0.27
C ARG A 9 -0.03 13.73 0.82
N GLN A 10 1.16 13.76 1.44
CA GLN A 10 1.74 14.97 2.07
C GLN A 10 1.89 16.15 1.10
N ASN A 11 2.00 15.88 -0.21
CA ASN A 11 2.13 16.90 -1.25
C ASN A 11 0.81 17.58 -1.64
N ILE A 12 -0.34 17.11 -1.12
CA ILE A 12 -1.65 17.71 -1.39
C ILE A 12 -1.97 18.70 -0.26
N PRO A 13 -2.16 20.01 -0.56
CA PRO A 13 -2.49 21.01 0.45
C PRO A 13 -3.75 20.63 1.24
N GLY A 14 -3.75 20.91 2.55
CA GLY A 14 -4.85 20.53 3.45
C GLY A 14 -6.21 21.10 3.03
N PHE A 15 -6.24 22.34 2.50
CA PHE A 15 -7.48 22.95 2.01
C PHE A 15 -8.07 22.22 0.80
N PHE A 16 -7.24 21.68 -0.09
CA PHE A 16 -7.71 20.88 -1.23
C PHE A 16 -8.35 19.58 -0.75
N ARG A 17 -7.72 18.89 0.22
CA ARG A 17 -8.29 17.68 0.85
C ARG A 17 -9.63 17.95 1.52
N ALA A 18 -9.74 19.07 2.25
CA ALA A 18 -11.00 19.48 2.87
C ALA A 18 -12.09 19.77 1.82
N GLY A 19 -11.76 20.54 0.78
CA GLY A 19 -12.70 20.82 -0.32
C GLY A 19 -13.15 19.56 -1.05
N PHE A 20 -12.23 18.66 -1.36
CA PHE A 20 -12.56 17.37 -1.99
C PHE A 20 -13.46 16.50 -1.10
N THR A 21 -13.21 16.47 0.22
CA THR A 21 -14.05 15.75 1.18
C THR A 21 -15.47 16.33 1.20
N LEU A 22 -15.62 17.67 1.21
CA LEU A 22 -16.92 18.33 1.17
C LEU A 22 -17.69 18.02 -0.12
N VAL A 23 -17.02 18.08 -1.27
CA VAL A 23 -17.64 17.75 -2.56
C VAL A 23 -18.12 16.29 -2.59
N LEU A 24 -17.26 15.35 -2.18
CA LEU A 24 -17.64 13.93 -2.11
C LEU A 24 -18.80 13.69 -1.14
N SER A 25 -18.77 14.30 0.06
CA SER A 25 -19.85 14.14 1.04
C SER A 25 -21.19 14.70 0.52
N ALA A 26 -21.16 15.86 -0.15
CA ALA A 26 -22.35 16.45 -0.76
C ALA A 26 -22.89 15.55 -1.90
N PHE A 27 -21.99 14.97 -2.70
CA PHE A 27 -22.37 14.07 -3.78
C PHE A 27 -22.96 12.75 -3.23
N THR A 28 -22.33 12.14 -2.23
CA THR A 28 -22.84 10.94 -1.55
C THR A 28 -24.22 11.20 -0.95
N TYR A 29 -24.40 12.33 -0.27
CA TYR A 29 -25.70 12.74 0.27
C TYR A 29 -26.78 12.88 -0.83
N SER A 30 -26.42 13.46 -1.97
CA SER A 30 -27.33 13.62 -3.12
C SER A 30 -27.76 12.27 -3.70
N VAL A 31 -26.81 11.32 -3.83
CA VAL A 31 -27.07 9.99 -4.39
C VAL A 31 -27.90 9.14 -3.41
N THR A 32 -27.63 9.21 -2.11
CA THR A 32 -28.35 8.48 -1.05
C THR A 32 -29.81 9.01 -0.85
N GLY A 33 -30.18 10.07 -1.57
CA GLY A 33 -31.55 10.61 -1.56
C GLY A 33 -31.89 11.46 -0.33
N GLY A 34 -30.91 11.93 0.41
CA GLY A 34 -31.09 12.94 1.48
C GLY A 34 -31.91 12.47 2.71
N ARG A 35 -32.24 11.19 2.81
CA ARG A 35 -33.10 10.65 3.87
C ARG A 35 -32.32 10.25 5.12
N VAL A 36 -31.51 11.15 5.62
CA VAL A 36 -30.82 10.92 6.89
C VAL A 36 -31.49 11.78 7.94
N GLU A 37 -32.29 11.15 8.82
CA GLU A 37 -32.77 11.82 10.00
C GLU A 37 -31.63 11.83 11.03
N PRO A 38 -31.08 13.01 11.38
CA PRO A 38 -30.04 13.10 12.38
C PRO A 38 -30.60 12.61 13.73
N PRO A 39 -29.84 11.82 14.50
CA PRO A 39 -30.28 11.36 15.81
C PRO A 39 -30.60 12.55 16.72
N SER A 40 -31.73 12.47 17.41
CA SER A 40 -32.19 13.50 18.35
C SER A 40 -31.30 13.48 19.60
N GLY A 41 -30.37 14.39 19.71
CA GLY A 41 -29.48 14.56 20.84
C GLY A 41 -28.01 14.63 20.51
N VAL A 42 -27.25 15.38 21.33
CA VAL A 42 -25.79 15.60 21.08
C VAL A 42 -24.99 14.31 21.25
N LEU A 43 -25.32 13.49 22.25
CA LEU A 43 -24.59 12.26 22.56
C LEU A 43 -24.76 11.18 21.48
N PRO A 44 -25.98 10.86 20.99
CA PRO A 44 -26.18 9.94 19.88
C PRO A 44 -25.54 10.44 18.56
N LEU A 45 -25.60 11.75 18.30
CA LEU A 45 -24.95 12.34 17.13
C LEU A 45 -23.43 12.17 17.18
N ALA A 46 -22.81 12.44 18.35
CA ALA A 46 -21.37 12.24 18.53
C ALA A 46 -20.97 10.76 18.34
N GLY A 47 -21.78 9.83 18.84
CA GLY A 47 -21.58 8.39 18.63
C GLY A 47 -21.63 7.99 17.15
N ALA A 48 -22.64 8.47 16.41
CA ALA A 48 -22.75 8.22 14.98
C ALA A 48 -21.56 8.79 14.19
N LEU A 49 -21.11 10.00 14.50
CA LEU A 49 -19.93 10.60 13.88
C LEU A 49 -18.65 9.80 14.18
N LEU A 50 -18.48 9.28 15.40
CA LEU A 50 -17.35 8.43 15.73
C LEU A 50 -17.36 7.13 14.92
N LEU A 51 -18.49 6.49 14.73
CA LEU A 51 -18.63 5.29 13.90
C LEU A 51 -18.24 5.58 12.45
N GLU A 52 -18.66 6.72 11.87
CA GLU A 52 -18.27 7.13 10.52
C GLU A 52 -16.74 7.35 10.38
N VAL A 53 -16.11 7.91 11.42
CA VAL A 53 -14.63 8.04 11.45
C VAL A 53 -13.97 6.67 11.48
N VAL A 54 -14.51 5.72 12.27
CA VAL A 54 -13.98 4.35 12.32
C VAL A 54 -14.14 3.64 10.98
N LEU A 55 -15.28 3.78 10.28
CA LEU A 55 -15.47 3.25 8.93
C LEU A 55 -14.38 3.79 7.99
N GLY A 56 -14.17 5.10 7.97
CA GLY A 56 -13.14 5.72 7.16
C GLY A 56 -11.74 5.25 7.50
N LEU A 57 -11.45 4.99 8.78
CA LEU A 57 -10.18 4.47 9.26
C LEU A 57 -9.96 3.03 8.79
N VAL A 58 -10.95 2.15 8.93
CA VAL A 58 -10.87 0.74 8.50
C VAL A 58 -10.66 0.65 7.00
N LEU A 59 -11.41 1.39 6.20
CA LEU A 59 -11.20 1.43 4.74
C LEU A 59 -9.84 2.00 4.36
N GLY A 60 -9.38 3.03 5.06
CA GLY A 60 -8.04 3.59 4.89
C GLY A 60 -6.95 2.58 5.24
N LEU A 61 -7.15 1.78 6.29
CA LEU A 61 -6.23 0.72 6.71
C LEU A 61 -6.08 -0.36 5.63
N VAL A 62 -7.18 -0.80 5.01
CA VAL A 62 -7.14 -1.76 3.91
C VAL A 62 -6.28 -1.23 2.77
N VAL A 63 -6.51 -0.01 2.31
CA VAL A 63 -5.67 0.61 1.26
C VAL A 63 -4.21 0.70 1.69
N HIS A 64 -3.96 1.02 2.95
CA HIS A 64 -2.60 1.14 3.49
C HIS A 64 -1.85 -0.19 3.46
N PHE A 65 -2.50 -1.32 3.80
CA PHE A 65 -1.89 -2.65 3.72
C PHE A 65 -1.40 -2.97 2.29
N PHE A 66 -2.22 -2.71 1.28
CA PHE A 66 -1.83 -2.97 -0.10
C PHE A 66 -0.72 -2.05 -0.60
N LEU A 67 -0.75 -0.75 -0.26
CA LEU A 67 0.33 0.17 -0.60
C LEU A 67 1.63 -0.10 0.16
N TYR A 68 1.58 -0.88 1.24
CA TYR A 68 2.77 -1.29 1.98
C TYR A 68 3.52 -2.45 1.31
N ILE A 69 2.85 -3.22 0.42
CA ILE A 69 3.46 -4.33 -0.33
C ILE A 69 4.73 -3.89 -1.08
N PRO A 70 4.69 -2.89 -1.97
CA PRO A 70 5.88 -2.43 -2.70
C PRO A 70 6.97 -1.85 -1.79
N GLN A 71 6.58 -1.22 -0.68
CA GLN A 71 7.54 -0.65 0.26
C GLN A 71 8.32 -1.73 1.01
N MET A 72 7.63 -2.75 1.54
CA MET A 72 8.24 -3.90 2.21
C MET A 72 9.12 -4.71 1.26
N ALA A 73 8.61 -5.03 0.06
CA ALA A 73 9.36 -5.76 -0.93
C ALA A 73 10.63 -5.00 -1.33
N GLY A 74 10.51 -3.71 -1.63
CA GLY A 74 11.64 -2.87 -2.03
C GLY A 74 12.68 -2.70 -0.93
N LEU A 75 12.26 -2.52 0.33
CA LEU A 75 13.19 -2.47 1.46
C LEU A 75 13.98 -3.78 1.61
N THR A 76 13.32 -4.91 1.43
CA THR A 76 13.95 -6.24 1.48
C THR A 76 14.95 -6.41 0.34
N ILE A 77 14.61 -5.98 -0.87
CA ILE A 77 15.49 -5.99 -2.04
C ILE A 77 16.71 -5.09 -1.81
N ASP A 78 16.51 -3.84 -1.38
CA ASP A 78 17.61 -2.90 -1.11
C ASP A 78 18.55 -3.41 -0.01
N THR A 79 17.99 -4.06 1.01
CA THR A 79 18.80 -4.68 2.07
C THR A 79 19.68 -5.79 1.52
N GLN A 80 19.13 -6.64 0.64
CA GLN A 80 19.88 -7.74 0.03
C GLN A 80 20.96 -7.26 -0.95
N MET A 81 20.67 -6.19 -1.72
CA MET A 81 21.64 -5.52 -2.59
C MET A 81 22.75 -4.79 -1.80
N GLY A 82 22.55 -4.57 -0.48
CA GLY A 82 23.49 -3.80 0.35
C GLY A 82 23.33 -2.29 0.22
N MET A 83 22.30 -1.80 -0.47
CA MET A 83 22.04 -0.36 -0.66
C MET A 83 21.70 0.36 0.65
N THR A 84 21.22 -0.36 1.67
CA THR A 84 20.98 0.19 3.01
C THR A 84 22.24 0.64 3.73
N MET A 85 23.40 0.12 3.35
CA MET A 85 24.70 0.56 3.90
C MET A 85 24.99 2.03 3.56
N SER A 86 24.57 2.52 2.39
CA SER A 86 24.73 3.92 2.00
C SER A 86 23.86 4.86 2.81
N GLN A 87 22.72 4.40 3.33
CA GLN A 87 21.79 5.19 4.13
C GLN A 87 22.30 5.42 5.57
N ILE A 88 23.15 4.53 6.09
CA ILE A 88 23.74 4.66 7.42
C ILE A 88 24.72 5.84 7.48
N TYR A 89 25.36 6.19 6.37
CA TYR A 89 26.30 7.30 6.27
C TYR A 89 25.65 8.68 6.13
N ASP A 90 24.38 8.75 5.76
CA ASP A 90 23.64 10.01 5.61
C ASP A 90 22.56 10.18 6.68
N ALA A 91 23.00 10.15 7.95
CA ALA A 91 22.12 10.36 9.10
C ALA A 91 21.48 11.77 9.17
N GLY A 92 21.84 12.66 8.27
CA GLY A 92 21.28 14.02 8.16
C GLY A 92 20.09 14.13 7.22
N SER A 93 19.93 13.21 6.27
CA SER A 93 18.74 13.15 5.42
C SER A 93 17.69 12.27 6.10
N GLN A 94 16.52 12.81 6.42
CA GLN A 94 15.38 12.07 6.97
C GLN A 94 14.78 11.05 5.95
N ALA A 95 15.52 10.67 4.91
CA ALA A 95 15.08 9.79 3.84
C ALA A 95 15.49 8.33 4.14
N ASN A 96 14.92 7.72 5.16
CA ASN A 96 14.91 6.27 5.37
C ASN A 96 14.02 5.54 4.35
N MET A 97 13.93 6.03 3.12
CA MET A 97 13.08 5.42 2.10
C MET A 97 13.92 4.53 1.20
N SER A 98 13.54 3.27 1.12
CA SER A 98 14.05 2.31 0.14
C SER A 98 13.92 2.88 -1.28
N VAL A 99 15.00 2.92 -2.05
CA VAL A 99 15.02 3.40 -3.43
C VAL A 99 14.14 2.51 -4.31
N THR A 100 14.35 1.20 -4.21
CA THR A 100 13.55 0.20 -4.93
C THR A 100 12.08 0.25 -4.48
N GLY A 101 11.82 0.39 -3.18
CA GLY A 101 10.47 0.54 -2.65
C GLY A 101 9.75 1.77 -3.19
N THR A 102 10.46 2.90 -3.29
CA THR A 102 9.91 4.14 -3.88
C THR A 102 9.60 3.96 -5.36
N LEU A 103 10.49 3.29 -6.11
CA LEU A 103 10.30 3.02 -7.53
C LEU A 103 9.08 2.12 -7.76
N ILE A 104 8.97 0.99 -7.07
CA ILE A 104 7.86 0.04 -7.22
C ILE A 104 6.55 0.67 -6.73
N ASN A 105 6.57 1.44 -5.63
CA ASN A 105 5.39 2.14 -5.15
C ASN A 105 4.92 3.23 -6.13
N THR A 106 5.84 3.92 -6.77
CA THR A 106 5.51 4.90 -7.83
C THR A 106 4.88 4.21 -9.02
N LEU A 107 5.44 3.06 -9.45
CA LEU A 107 4.87 2.23 -10.50
C LEU A 107 3.45 1.77 -10.14
N MET A 108 3.23 1.27 -8.93
CA MET A 108 1.90 0.86 -8.46
C MET A 108 0.89 2.00 -8.58
N ILE A 109 1.25 3.21 -8.18
CA ILE A 109 0.36 4.36 -8.26
C ILE A 109 0.07 4.75 -9.72
N LEU A 110 1.08 4.71 -10.60
CA LEU A 110 0.88 4.96 -12.01
C LEU A 110 -0.08 3.93 -12.63
N LEU A 111 0.10 2.65 -12.31
CA LEU A 111 -0.77 1.56 -12.75
C LEU A 111 -2.19 1.74 -12.22
N PHE A 112 -2.36 2.12 -10.96
CA PHE A 112 -3.67 2.41 -10.37
C PHE A 112 -4.45 3.47 -11.15
N PHE A 113 -3.78 4.56 -11.55
CA PHE A 113 -4.43 5.57 -12.37
C PHE A 113 -4.66 5.10 -13.81
N ALA A 114 -3.71 4.37 -14.40
CA ALA A 114 -3.83 3.84 -15.76
C ALA A 114 -4.94 2.79 -15.88
N ALA A 115 -5.13 1.95 -14.86
CA ALA A 115 -6.20 0.94 -14.79
C ALA A 115 -7.57 1.52 -14.37
N ASN A 116 -7.71 2.85 -14.23
CA ASN A 116 -8.92 3.51 -13.74
C ASN A 116 -9.35 3.10 -12.32
N GLY A 117 -8.42 2.61 -11.49
CA GLY A 117 -8.67 2.23 -10.10
C GLY A 117 -9.24 3.37 -9.25
N HIS A 118 -8.86 4.61 -9.56
CA HIS A 118 -9.39 5.81 -8.91
C HIS A 118 -10.90 5.98 -9.13
N HIS A 119 -11.42 5.65 -10.31
CA HIS A 119 -12.87 5.69 -10.55
C HIS A 119 -13.60 4.64 -9.71
N THR A 120 -13.06 3.42 -9.64
CA THR A 120 -13.62 2.35 -8.82
C THR A 120 -13.58 2.71 -7.34
N LEU A 121 -12.47 3.27 -6.85
CA LEU A 121 -12.35 3.74 -5.47
C LEU A 121 -13.39 4.80 -5.12
N ILE A 122 -13.56 5.82 -5.97
CA ILE A 122 -14.57 6.86 -5.77
C ILE A 122 -15.98 6.26 -5.79
N ARG A 123 -16.26 5.33 -6.70
CA ARG A 123 -17.54 4.63 -6.75
C ARG A 123 -17.81 3.87 -5.43
N ILE A 124 -16.83 3.12 -4.90
CA ILE A 124 -16.95 2.43 -3.61
C ILE A 124 -17.27 3.44 -2.50
N MET A 125 -16.61 4.60 -2.48
CA MET A 125 -16.85 5.64 -1.49
C MET A 125 -18.26 6.23 -1.60
N ILE A 126 -18.80 6.40 -2.80
CA ILE A 126 -20.16 6.92 -3.00
C ILE A 126 -21.20 5.87 -2.62
N THR A 127 -21.04 4.63 -3.09
CA THR A 127 -21.96 3.53 -2.76
C THR A 127 -21.87 3.11 -1.30
N SER A 128 -20.82 3.46 -0.56
CA SER A 128 -20.76 3.18 0.89
C SER A 128 -21.94 3.81 1.64
N GLY A 129 -22.41 4.99 1.23
CA GLY A 129 -23.57 5.65 1.82
C GLY A 129 -24.92 4.97 1.52
N GLU A 130 -24.99 4.13 0.48
CA GLU A 130 -26.19 3.33 0.16
C GLU A 130 -26.18 1.99 0.91
N VAL A 131 -24.99 1.40 1.08
CA VAL A 131 -24.79 0.08 1.69
C VAL A 131 -24.82 0.17 3.22
N VAL A 132 -24.13 1.17 3.78
CA VAL A 132 -24.02 1.36 5.23
C VAL A 132 -24.93 2.50 5.66
N ARG A 133 -25.86 2.24 6.60
CA ARG A 133 -26.67 3.30 7.19
C ARG A 133 -25.79 4.20 8.06
N TYR A 134 -25.97 5.51 7.95
CA TYR A 134 -25.25 6.48 8.78
C TYR A 134 -25.41 6.17 10.28
N GLY A 135 -24.30 5.96 10.98
CA GLY A 135 -24.29 5.59 12.39
C GLY A 135 -24.71 4.16 12.71
N GLY A 136 -24.99 3.31 11.68
CA GLY A 136 -25.41 1.92 11.86
C GLY A 136 -24.32 0.90 11.55
N ILE A 137 -23.05 1.24 11.80
CA ILE A 137 -21.90 0.39 11.51
C ILE A 137 -21.77 -0.69 12.57
N SER A 138 -21.68 -1.95 12.13
CA SER A 138 -21.37 -3.10 12.98
C SER A 138 -19.86 -3.42 12.90
N ILE A 139 -19.19 -3.37 14.06
CA ILE A 139 -17.78 -3.78 14.17
C ILE A 139 -17.79 -5.14 14.88
N GLY A 140 -18.08 -6.19 14.11
CA GLY A 140 -18.08 -7.56 14.60
C GLY A 140 -16.70 -8.24 14.51
N ASN A 141 -16.64 -9.49 14.98
CA ASN A 141 -15.46 -10.33 14.86
C ASN A 141 -15.08 -10.56 13.39
N ASP A 142 -16.04 -10.53 12.47
CA ASP A 142 -15.82 -10.79 11.04
C ASP A 142 -15.01 -9.66 10.39
N VAL A 143 -15.25 -8.40 10.76
CA VAL A 143 -14.45 -7.24 10.32
C VAL A 143 -13.01 -7.37 10.80
N THR A 144 -12.82 -7.78 12.06
CA THR A 144 -11.48 -7.96 12.65
C THR A 144 -10.76 -9.13 11.99
N ASN A 145 -11.43 -10.25 11.76
CA ASN A 145 -10.86 -11.42 11.11
C ASN A 145 -10.45 -11.11 9.67
N LEU A 146 -11.30 -10.43 8.91
CA LEU A 146 -10.95 -10.00 7.55
C LEU A 146 -9.75 -9.06 7.55
N ALA A 147 -9.67 -8.09 8.48
CA ALA A 147 -8.52 -7.19 8.57
C ALA A 147 -7.22 -7.94 8.87
N LEU A 148 -7.25 -8.93 9.77
CA LEU A 148 -6.09 -9.80 10.06
C LEU A 148 -5.70 -10.66 8.85
N GLU A 149 -6.68 -11.24 8.16
CA GLU A 149 -6.45 -12.03 6.95
C GLU A 149 -5.79 -11.18 5.85
N LEU A 150 -6.29 -9.98 5.61
CA LEU A 150 -5.71 -9.04 4.65
C LEU A 150 -4.29 -8.63 5.03
N PHE A 151 -4.00 -8.41 6.31
CA PHE A 151 -2.64 -8.11 6.77
C PHE A 151 -1.69 -9.26 6.45
N ILE A 152 -2.08 -10.51 6.76
CA ILE A 152 -1.29 -11.70 6.46
C ILE A 152 -1.10 -11.85 4.94
N GLN A 153 -2.18 -11.70 4.17
CA GLN A 153 -2.15 -11.81 2.72
C GLN A 153 -1.22 -10.76 2.09
N CYS A 154 -1.29 -9.50 2.51
CA CYS A 154 -0.42 -8.44 2.02
C CYS A 154 1.05 -8.70 2.38
N THR A 155 1.32 -9.25 3.57
CA THR A 155 2.68 -9.66 3.96
C THR A 155 3.21 -10.78 3.06
N VAL A 156 2.41 -11.78 2.77
CA VAL A 156 2.76 -12.87 1.84
C VAL A 156 2.99 -12.34 0.42
N LEU A 157 2.15 -11.40 -0.05
CA LEU A 157 2.32 -10.77 -1.35
C LEU A 157 3.61 -9.96 -1.43
N ALA A 158 3.99 -9.23 -0.36
CA ALA A 158 5.27 -8.51 -0.31
C ALA A 158 6.47 -9.46 -0.43
N VAL A 159 6.42 -10.59 0.28
CA VAL A 159 7.46 -11.64 0.18
C VAL A 159 7.50 -12.24 -1.23
N LYS A 160 6.35 -12.58 -1.82
CA LYS A 160 6.28 -13.11 -3.19
C LYS A 160 6.87 -12.16 -4.22
N LEU A 161 6.65 -10.86 -4.04
CA LEU A 161 7.16 -9.83 -4.96
C LEU A 161 8.70 -9.74 -4.94
N CYS A 162 9.33 -9.83 -3.77
CA CYS A 162 10.79 -9.76 -3.66
C CYS A 162 11.51 -11.09 -3.94
N MET A 163 10.83 -12.25 -3.81
CA MET A 163 11.43 -13.58 -3.89
C MET A 163 12.28 -13.84 -5.15
N PRO A 164 11.87 -13.51 -6.38
CA PRO A 164 12.68 -13.79 -7.55
C PRO A 164 14.03 -13.05 -7.52
N ILE A 165 14.05 -11.81 -7.03
CA ILE A 165 15.28 -11.03 -6.91
C ILE A 165 16.15 -11.57 -5.77
N LEU A 166 15.56 -11.90 -4.62
CA LEU A 166 16.28 -12.50 -3.51
C LEU A 166 16.94 -13.83 -3.90
N ALA A 167 16.22 -14.68 -4.61
CA ALA A 167 16.75 -15.98 -5.05
C ALA A 167 17.95 -15.81 -6.00
N ALA A 168 17.84 -14.88 -6.95
CA ALA A 168 18.94 -14.60 -7.89
C ALA A 168 20.17 -13.99 -7.18
N GLU A 169 19.94 -13.08 -6.22
CA GLU A 169 21.01 -12.50 -5.40
C GLU A 169 21.72 -13.57 -4.55
N LEU A 170 20.97 -14.51 -3.96
CA LEU A 170 21.57 -15.62 -3.22
C LEU A 170 22.44 -16.52 -4.11
N ILE A 171 22.00 -16.82 -5.33
CA ILE A 171 22.79 -17.57 -6.32
C ILE A 171 24.06 -16.78 -6.67
N GLY A 172 23.95 -15.48 -6.89
CA GLY A 172 25.08 -14.59 -7.12
C GLY A 172 26.11 -14.62 -5.98
N GLN A 173 25.64 -14.63 -4.71
CA GLN A 173 26.49 -14.74 -3.53
C GLN A 173 27.26 -16.07 -3.48
N LEU A 174 26.60 -17.18 -3.83
CA LEU A 174 27.26 -18.48 -3.93
C LEU A 174 28.34 -18.47 -5.00
N GLY A 175 28.07 -17.89 -6.17
CA GLY A 175 29.04 -17.70 -7.24
C GLY A 175 30.27 -16.88 -6.80
N MET A 176 30.03 -15.78 -6.10
CA MET A 176 31.10 -14.96 -5.52
C MET A 176 31.91 -15.72 -4.47
N GLY A 177 31.27 -16.56 -3.63
CA GLY A 177 31.98 -17.41 -2.65
C GLY A 177 32.93 -18.40 -3.31
N VAL A 178 32.59 -18.95 -4.46
CA VAL A 178 33.45 -19.81 -5.26
C VAL A 178 34.61 -19.01 -5.87
N LEU A 179 34.31 -17.84 -6.43
CA LEU A 179 35.32 -16.95 -7.04
C LEU A 179 36.38 -16.52 -6.03
N MET A 180 36.00 -16.25 -4.78
CA MET A 180 36.94 -15.94 -3.68
C MET A 180 37.96 -17.04 -3.41
N LYS A 181 37.57 -18.31 -3.56
CA LYS A 181 38.50 -19.45 -3.40
C LYS A 181 39.48 -19.56 -4.54
N VAL A 182 39.09 -19.17 -5.74
CA VAL A 182 39.92 -19.30 -6.95
C VAL A 182 40.91 -18.14 -7.08
N ILE A 183 40.49 -16.92 -6.70
CA ILE A 183 41.30 -15.71 -6.87
C ILE A 183 41.34 -14.92 -5.56
N PRO A 184 42.14 -15.33 -4.56
CA PRO A 184 42.18 -14.72 -3.24
C PRO A 184 42.81 -13.31 -3.18
N GLN A 185 43.41 -12.86 -4.28
CA GLN A 185 44.13 -11.57 -4.37
C GLN A 185 43.18 -10.37 -4.64
N ILE A 186 41.94 -10.61 -5.02
CA ILE A 186 40.97 -9.54 -5.33
C ILE A 186 40.35 -9.03 -4.03
N ASN A 187 40.20 -7.71 -3.90
CA ASN A 187 39.41 -7.12 -2.79
C ASN A 187 37.93 -7.40 -3.01
N VAL A 188 37.53 -8.60 -2.63
CA VAL A 188 36.19 -9.14 -2.91
C VAL A 188 35.10 -8.38 -2.17
N PHE A 189 35.43 -7.70 -1.07
CA PHE A 189 34.44 -6.96 -0.30
C PHE A 189 33.82 -5.80 -1.11
N SER A 190 34.66 -4.97 -1.74
CA SER A 190 34.18 -3.87 -2.57
C SER A 190 33.46 -4.36 -3.82
N ILE A 191 34.06 -5.34 -4.52
CA ILE A 191 33.48 -5.87 -5.78
C ILE A 191 32.12 -6.55 -5.51
N ASN A 192 31.97 -7.24 -4.36
CA ASN A 192 30.73 -7.92 -4.04
C ASN A 192 29.56 -6.93 -3.89
N ILE A 193 29.77 -5.78 -3.25
CA ILE A 193 28.71 -4.77 -3.07
C ILE A 193 28.32 -4.17 -4.42
N GLU A 194 29.31 -3.75 -5.24
CA GLU A 194 29.06 -3.18 -6.55
C GLU A 194 28.33 -4.14 -7.48
N LEU A 195 28.77 -5.41 -7.48
CA LEU A 195 28.19 -6.45 -8.33
C LEU A 195 26.75 -6.78 -7.92
N LYS A 196 26.44 -6.83 -6.62
CA LYS A 196 25.07 -7.02 -6.13
C LYS A 196 24.12 -5.91 -6.59
N VAL A 197 24.55 -4.66 -6.48
CA VAL A 197 23.74 -3.53 -6.94
C VAL A 197 23.47 -3.61 -8.45
N ILE A 198 24.52 -3.91 -9.25
CA ILE A 198 24.38 -4.04 -10.71
C ILE A 198 23.44 -5.18 -11.08
N ILE A 199 23.63 -6.36 -10.48
CA ILE A 199 22.77 -7.54 -10.74
C ILE A 199 21.35 -7.24 -10.32
N GLY A 200 21.13 -6.71 -9.12
CA GLY A 200 19.81 -6.41 -8.62
C GLY A 200 19.06 -5.38 -9.45
N LEU A 201 19.71 -4.31 -9.89
CA LEU A 201 19.12 -3.34 -10.80
C LEU A 201 18.80 -3.94 -12.19
N ALA A 202 19.71 -4.76 -12.73
CA ALA A 202 19.48 -5.46 -13.99
C ALA A 202 18.27 -6.40 -13.89
N LEU A 203 18.15 -7.15 -12.80
CA LEU A 203 17.00 -8.03 -12.52
C LEU A 203 15.71 -7.23 -12.34
N LEU A 204 15.75 -6.11 -11.64
CA LEU A 204 14.60 -5.21 -11.50
C LEU A 204 14.08 -4.75 -12.86
N LEU A 205 14.98 -4.30 -13.74
CA LEU A 205 14.61 -3.90 -15.10
C LEU A 205 14.04 -5.06 -15.92
N MET A 206 14.66 -6.23 -15.84
CA MET A 206 14.22 -7.43 -16.56
C MET A 206 12.86 -7.94 -16.06
N LEU A 207 12.59 -7.82 -14.77
CA LEU A 207 11.35 -8.27 -14.12
C LEU A 207 10.28 -7.18 -14.06
N MET A 208 10.47 -6.01 -14.68
CA MET A 208 9.52 -4.90 -14.62
C MET A 208 8.13 -5.29 -15.15
N LEU A 209 8.07 -6.11 -16.21
CA LEU A 209 6.79 -6.58 -16.75
C LEU A 209 6.03 -7.51 -15.78
N PRO A 210 6.59 -8.61 -15.27
CA PRO A 210 5.91 -9.44 -14.28
C PRO A 210 5.63 -8.70 -12.97
N ILE A 211 6.47 -7.75 -12.56
CA ILE A 211 6.20 -6.87 -11.40
C ILE A 211 4.95 -6.04 -11.64
N SER A 212 4.79 -5.44 -12.83
CA SER A 212 3.61 -4.63 -13.14
C SER A 212 2.34 -5.46 -13.21
N GLU A 213 2.37 -6.67 -13.75
CA GLU A 213 1.22 -7.60 -13.73
C GLU A 213 0.83 -7.99 -12.30
N PHE A 214 1.82 -8.30 -11.46
CA PHE A 214 1.60 -8.60 -10.04
C PHE A 214 0.97 -7.42 -9.29
N LEU A 215 1.44 -6.19 -9.53
CA LEU A 215 0.90 -4.99 -8.90
C LEU A 215 -0.54 -4.72 -9.34
N LEU A 216 -0.87 -4.91 -10.62
CA LEU A 216 -2.25 -4.79 -11.11
C LEU A 216 -3.19 -5.81 -10.46
N GLU A 217 -2.73 -7.03 -10.22
CA GLU A 217 -3.52 -8.03 -9.51
C GLU A 217 -3.70 -7.66 -8.03
N ALA A 218 -2.65 -7.16 -7.37
CA ALA A 218 -2.74 -6.65 -6.00
C ALA A 218 -3.73 -5.47 -5.89
N GLU A 219 -3.79 -4.59 -6.88
CA GLU A 219 -4.76 -3.48 -6.93
C GLU A 219 -6.20 -3.99 -7.09
N ARG A 220 -6.43 -5.00 -7.92
CA ARG A 220 -7.75 -5.63 -8.05
C ARG A 220 -8.20 -6.25 -6.73
N MET A 221 -7.29 -6.98 -6.06
CA MET A 221 -7.56 -7.53 -4.72
C MET A 221 -7.85 -6.43 -3.71
N MET A 222 -7.13 -5.31 -3.74
CA MET A 222 -7.39 -4.16 -2.87
C MET A 222 -8.82 -3.63 -3.04
N LEU A 223 -9.25 -3.42 -4.28
CA LEU A 223 -10.57 -2.88 -4.57
C LEU A 223 -11.70 -3.86 -4.20
N SER A 224 -11.51 -5.17 -4.44
CA SER A 224 -12.47 -6.19 -3.98
C SER A 224 -12.53 -6.27 -2.46
N SER A 225 -11.40 -6.26 -1.77
CA SER A 225 -11.33 -6.30 -0.31
C SER A 225 -11.97 -5.08 0.36
N LEU A 226 -11.89 -3.90 -0.29
CA LEU A 226 -12.61 -2.71 0.17
C LEU A 226 -14.12 -2.89 0.08
N HIS A 227 -14.61 -3.51 -0.99
CA HIS A 227 -16.03 -3.79 -1.16
C HIS A 227 -16.53 -4.81 -0.13
N ASP A 228 -15.78 -5.91 0.06
CA ASP A 228 -16.11 -6.95 1.03
C ASP A 228 -16.12 -6.41 2.47
N MET A 229 -15.13 -5.57 2.81
CA MET A 229 -15.07 -4.92 4.10
C MET A 229 -16.29 -4.02 4.35
N LEU A 230 -16.73 -3.27 3.34
CA LEU A 230 -17.95 -2.45 3.43
C LEU A 230 -19.18 -3.29 3.69
N LEU A 231 -19.36 -4.43 3.00
CA LEU A 231 -20.50 -5.32 3.17
C LEU A 231 -20.54 -5.90 4.59
N LEU A 232 -19.39 -6.30 5.14
CA LEU A 232 -19.30 -6.82 6.50
C LEU A 232 -19.60 -5.76 7.56
N MET A 233 -19.26 -4.50 7.31
CA MET A 233 -19.57 -3.40 8.23
C MET A 233 -21.04 -2.96 8.16
N ALA A 234 -21.74 -3.32 7.09
CA ALA A 234 -23.16 -3.03 6.90
C ALA A 234 -24.10 -4.09 7.52
N SER A 235 -23.58 -5.29 7.83
CA SER A 235 -24.29 -6.40 8.43
C SER A 235 -24.35 -6.26 9.96
#